data_9a7e10c5ea39618b53093ade03542f1d
#
_entry.id   9a7e10c5ea39618b53093ade03542f1d
#
_cell.length_a   1.000
_cell.length_b   1.000
_cell.length_c   1.000
_cell.angle_alpha   90.00
_cell.angle_beta   90.00
_cell.angle_gamma   90.00
#
_symmetry.space_group_name_H-M   'P 1'
#
loop_
_entity.id
_entity.type
_entity.pdbx_description
1 polymer ?
#
loop_
_entity_poly.entity_id
_entity_poly.type
_entity_poly.pdbx_seq_one_letter_code
_entity_poly.pdbx_strand_id
1 'polypeptide(L)'
;MARIILDSEVGHIFNDIEDVRSILRGVINRPEELDLSHFDNSIRDNMPRVEIDNSPYVINAKDILILSDLQFPYYDADAFRIAVKYAKQQYKNLDKIFINGDWFDFYQASDYMKDPRLMRVKDELDGGCDLIKMLQDEFGVDIVLKFGNHEERFDNYILKRAGEMKGIPEFELQACILRRVEDGLTIVKDKRIVKIGNLNVLHGHEFRRGMSSPVNPARGLWTRAMTSALQGDCHQPSTHYEKTLDGRIYVTYSTGCLCQLNATYMPYNKWLHGFARCQVETSGEFWLQNRIITNGKVF
;
A
#
# COMPACT_ATOMS: atom_id res chain seq x y z
N MET A 1 -6.03 27.65 34.75
CA MET A 1 -5.07 27.61 35.89
C MET A 1 -4.92 26.15 36.31
N ALA A 2 -3.81 25.52 35.97
CA ALA A 2 -3.51 24.20 36.47
C ALA A 2 -2.92 24.32 37.89
N ARG A 3 -3.55 23.68 38.86
CA ARG A 3 -3.02 23.59 40.21
C ARG A 3 -2.06 22.42 40.25
N ILE A 4 -0.78 22.68 40.40
CA ILE A 4 0.23 21.67 40.72
C ILE A 4 0.10 21.41 42.23
N ILE A 5 -0.34 20.22 42.60
CA ILE A 5 -0.29 19.73 43.98
C ILE A 5 1.10 19.10 44.12
N LEU A 6 1.97 19.82 44.86
CA LEU A 6 3.26 19.27 45.29
C LEU A 6 3.04 18.44 46.56
N ASP A 7 3.52 17.20 46.54
CA ASP A 7 3.52 16.33 47.71
C ASP A 7 4.41 16.95 48.81
N SER A 8 4.00 16.80 50.06
CA SER A 8 4.61 17.48 51.21
C SER A 8 6.08 17.12 51.51
N GLU A 9 6.58 16.06 50.89
CA GLU A 9 7.98 15.67 51.02
C GLU A 9 8.93 16.34 50.02
N VAL A 10 8.42 16.96 48.96
CA VAL A 10 9.22 17.66 47.92
C VAL A 10 9.34 19.20 48.24
N GLY A 11 8.54 19.70 49.16
CA GLY A 11 8.46 21.11 49.50
C GLY A 11 9.71 21.75 50.17
N HIS A 12 10.72 20.95 50.51
CA HIS A 12 11.98 21.44 51.09
C HIS A 12 13.09 21.70 50.08
N ILE A 13 12.89 21.41 48.80
CA ILE A 13 13.93 21.56 47.75
C ILE A 13 13.87 22.96 47.09
N PHE A 14 12.71 23.61 47.10
CA PHE A 14 12.54 24.91 46.45
C PHE A 14 11.92 25.92 47.46
N ASN A 15 12.72 26.86 47.92
CA ASN A 15 12.28 27.86 48.91
C ASN A 15 11.48 29.02 48.33
N ASP A 16 11.36 29.14 47.00
CA ASP A 16 10.60 30.19 46.35
C ASP A 16 10.15 29.81 44.94
N ILE A 17 8.97 30.33 44.52
CA ILE A 17 8.44 30.21 43.17
C ILE A 17 9.38 30.83 42.13
N GLU A 18 10.18 31.80 42.54
CA GLU A 18 11.17 32.45 41.68
C GLU A 18 12.33 31.54 41.30
N ASP A 19 12.76 30.65 42.20
CA ASP A 19 13.78 29.64 41.91
C ASP A 19 13.30 28.65 40.84
N VAL A 20 12.04 28.19 40.94
CA VAL A 20 11.44 27.32 39.91
C VAL A 20 11.30 28.03 38.55
N ARG A 21 10.92 29.32 38.57
CA ARG A 21 10.86 30.15 37.37
C ARG A 21 12.23 30.40 36.75
N SER A 22 13.26 30.59 37.56
CA SER A 22 14.64 30.74 37.10
C SER A 22 15.17 29.49 36.42
N ILE A 23 14.92 28.29 37.01
CA ILE A 23 15.30 27.01 36.45
C ILE A 23 14.54 26.76 35.14
N LEU A 24 13.22 27.00 35.10
CA LEU A 24 12.42 26.85 33.90
C LEU A 24 12.83 27.83 32.80
N ARG A 25 13.18 29.08 33.13
CA ARG A 25 13.74 30.03 32.15
C ARG A 25 15.09 29.59 31.64
N GLY A 26 15.95 29.00 32.48
CA GLY A 26 17.23 28.47 32.11
C GLY A 26 17.08 27.25 31.14
N VAL A 27 16.07 26.41 31.34
CA VAL A 27 15.77 25.24 30.49
C VAL A 27 15.11 25.67 29.17
N ILE A 28 14.22 26.68 29.21
CA ILE A 28 13.48 27.12 28.01
C ILE A 28 14.34 28.01 27.10
N ASN A 29 15.29 28.78 27.67
CA ASN A 29 16.13 29.70 26.91
C ASN A 29 17.49 29.12 26.46
N ARG A 30 17.69 27.80 26.51
CA ARG A 30 18.91 27.14 26.04
C ARG A 30 18.72 26.11 24.92
N PRO A 31 17.93 26.33 23.84
CA PRO A 31 18.01 25.48 22.69
C PRO A 31 19.30 25.70 21.87
N GLU A 32 19.99 26.86 22.08
CA GLU A 32 21.18 27.23 21.28
C GLU A 32 22.52 26.84 21.93
N GLU A 33 22.53 26.39 23.20
CA GLU A 33 23.75 26.02 23.92
C GLU A 33 23.97 24.50 24.06
N LEU A 34 23.15 23.66 23.43
CA LEU A 34 23.48 22.24 23.35
C LEU A 34 24.60 22.08 22.30
N ASP A 35 25.84 22.16 22.76
CA ASP A 35 27.01 21.80 21.94
C ASP A 35 26.97 20.30 21.65
N LEU A 36 26.45 19.95 20.47
CA LEU A 36 26.45 18.61 19.93
C LEU A 36 27.69 18.32 19.11
N SER A 37 28.73 19.17 19.17
CA SER A 37 29.97 19.04 18.38
C SER A 37 30.73 17.74 18.68
N HIS A 38 30.53 17.16 19.87
CA HIS A 38 31.13 15.87 20.23
C HIS A 38 30.27 14.65 19.82
N PHE A 39 29.07 14.83 19.27
CA PHE A 39 28.41 13.76 18.55
C PHE A 39 29.16 13.54 17.24
N ASP A 40 30.05 12.57 17.26
CA ASP A 40 30.77 12.16 16.06
C ASP A 40 29.78 11.60 15.04
N ASN A 41 29.41 12.44 14.09
CA ASN A 41 28.57 12.05 12.95
C ASN A 41 29.35 11.17 11.95
N SER A 42 30.67 11.00 12.11
CA SER A 42 31.51 10.27 11.15
C SER A 42 31.08 8.82 10.99
N ILE A 43 30.63 8.17 12.08
CA ILE A 43 30.08 6.81 12.02
C ILE A 43 28.78 6.79 11.23
N ARG A 44 27.91 7.77 11.46
CA ARG A 44 26.62 7.89 10.78
C ARG A 44 26.77 8.24 9.30
N ASP A 45 27.75 9.09 8.98
CA ASP A 45 27.99 9.54 7.61
C ASP A 45 28.70 8.48 6.76
N ASN A 46 29.42 7.54 7.39
CA ASN A 46 30.06 6.40 6.75
C ASN A 46 29.19 5.12 6.72
N MET A 47 28.00 5.11 7.33
CA MET A 47 27.09 4.00 7.18
C MET A 47 26.50 3.98 5.78
N PRO A 48 26.54 2.84 5.07
CA PRO A 48 25.85 2.72 3.79
C PRO A 48 24.36 2.96 4.01
N ARG A 49 23.86 4.03 3.41
CA ARG A 49 22.44 4.39 3.45
C ARG A 49 21.77 3.80 2.21
N VAL A 50 20.76 2.98 2.43
CA VAL A 50 19.81 2.66 1.37
C VAL A 50 18.90 3.88 1.22
N GLU A 51 19.06 4.66 0.16
CA GLU A 51 18.13 5.74 -0.15
C GLU A 51 16.80 5.12 -0.58
N ILE A 52 15.79 5.29 0.25
CA ILE A 52 14.42 4.89 -0.07
C ILE A 52 13.69 6.14 -0.57
N ASP A 53 13.23 6.09 -1.82
CA ASP A 53 12.35 7.14 -2.36
C ASP A 53 10.94 6.98 -1.77
N ASN A 54 10.66 7.79 -0.76
CA ASN A 54 9.34 7.86 -0.11
C ASN A 54 8.40 8.88 -0.79
N SER A 55 8.81 9.52 -1.89
CA SER A 55 7.95 10.45 -2.61
C SER A 55 6.76 9.71 -3.22
N PRO A 56 5.54 10.28 -3.20
CA PRO A 56 4.41 9.66 -3.86
C PRO A 56 4.63 9.49 -5.36
N TYR A 57 4.26 8.33 -5.90
CA TYR A 57 4.20 8.14 -7.34
C TYR A 57 2.87 8.71 -7.88
N VAL A 58 2.92 9.62 -8.84
CA VAL A 58 1.72 10.27 -9.39
C VAL A 58 1.33 9.60 -10.71
N ILE A 59 0.11 9.06 -10.78
CA ILE A 59 -0.48 8.60 -12.04
C ILE A 59 -1.18 9.78 -12.71
N ASN A 60 -0.60 10.24 -13.81
CA ASN A 60 -1.17 11.28 -14.65
C ASN A 60 -2.13 10.65 -15.70
N ALA A 61 -3.35 10.36 -15.30
CA ALA A 61 -4.40 9.81 -16.15
C ALA A 61 -5.77 10.28 -15.64
N LYS A 62 -6.78 10.31 -16.51
CA LYS A 62 -8.14 10.78 -16.18
C LYS A 62 -9.11 9.65 -15.90
N ASP A 63 -8.89 8.48 -16.45
CA ASP A 63 -9.79 7.32 -16.32
C ASP A 63 -8.96 6.06 -16.12
N ILE A 64 -9.05 5.48 -14.94
CA ILE A 64 -8.14 4.42 -14.49
C ILE A 64 -8.95 3.24 -13.99
N LEU A 65 -8.70 2.06 -14.57
CA LEU A 65 -9.16 0.79 -14.00
C LEU A 65 -8.19 0.36 -12.90
N ILE A 66 -8.70 0.02 -11.73
CA ILE A 66 -7.91 -0.43 -10.57
C ILE A 66 -8.24 -1.88 -10.28
N LEU A 67 -7.26 -2.76 -10.41
CA LEU A 67 -7.30 -4.18 -10.05
C LEU A 67 -6.41 -4.41 -8.84
N SER A 68 -6.75 -5.35 -7.97
CA SER A 68 -5.98 -5.67 -6.77
C SER A 68 -6.12 -7.13 -6.39
N ASP A 69 -5.09 -7.68 -5.75
CA ASP A 69 -5.17 -8.97 -5.07
C ASP A 69 -5.61 -10.12 -6.01
N LEU A 70 -4.94 -10.25 -7.16
CA LEU A 70 -5.15 -11.35 -8.10
C LEU A 70 -4.51 -12.65 -7.58
N GLN A 71 -3.30 -12.54 -7.02
CA GLN A 71 -2.52 -13.63 -6.42
C GLN A 71 -2.30 -14.82 -7.38
N PHE A 72 -1.86 -14.52 -8.62
CA PHE A 72 -1.54 -15.59 -9.59
C PHE A 72 -0.58 -16.60 -8.96
N PRO A 73 -0.83 -17.93 -9.06
CA PRO A 73 -1.81 -18.60 -9.90
C PRO A 73 -3.17 -18.86 -9.23
N TYR A 74 -3.39 -18.37 -8.00
CA TYR A 74 -4.60 -18.65 -7.21
C TYR A 74 -5.75 -17.66 -7.47
N TYR A 75 -5.75 -17.03 -8.65
CA TYR A 75 -6.83 -16.13 -9.03
C TYR A 75 -8.13 -16.89 -9.37
N ASP A 76 -9.26 -16.19 -9.24
CA ASP A 76 -10.55 -16.68 -9.72
C ASP A 76 -10.74 -16.25 -11.17
N ALA A 77 -10.63 -17.23 -12.09
CA ALA A 77 -10.67 -16.97 -13.53
C ALA A 77 -12.02 -16.39 -13.99
N ASP A 78 -13.12 -16.75 -13.33
CA ASP A 78 -14.44 -16.22 -13.67
C ASP A 78 -14.62 -14.78 -13.17
N ALA A 79 -14.22 -14.49 -11.94
CA ALA A 79 -14.23 -13.12 -11.40
C ALA A 79 -13.34 -12.19 -12.24
N PHE A 80 -12.14 -12.62 -12.58
CA PHE A 80 -11.22 -11.87 -13.43
C PHE A 80 -11.81 -11.60 -14.82
N ARG A 81 -12.34 -12.63 -15.48
CA ARG A 81 -13.01 -12.49 -16.78
C ARG A 81 -14.19 -11.54 -16.74
N ILE A 82 -15.01 -11.60 -15.67
CA ILE A 82 -16.15 -10.70 -15.47
C ILE A 82 -15.68 -9.26 -15.31
N ALA A 83 -14.63 -9.02 -14.50
CA ALA A 83 -14.07 -7.68 -14.31
C ALA A 83 -13.57 -7.07 -15.63
N VAL A 84 -12.75 -7.83 -16.39
CA VAL A 84 -12.20 -7.42 -17.69
C VAL A 84 -13.31 -7.14 -18.70
N LYS A 85 -14.26 -8.07 -18.83
CA LYS A 85 -15.39 -7.93 -19.76
C LYS A 85 -16.26 -6.72 -19.43
N TYR A 86 -16.57 -6.53 -18.15
CA TYR A 86 -17.35 -5.37 -17.68
C TYR A 86 -16.61 -4.06 -17.98
N ALA A 87 -15.32 -3.99 -17.62
CA ALA A 87 -14.52 -2.80 -17.87
C ALA A 87 -14.45 -2.47 -19.38
N LYS A 88 -14.24 -3.46 -20.25
CA LYS A 88 -14.21 -3.29 -21.71
C LYS A 88 -15.54 -2.77 -22.26
N GLN A 89 -16.65 -3.23 -21.72
CA GLN A 89 -17.99 -2.82 -22.17
C GLN A 89 -18.40 -1.44 -21.65
N GLN A 90 -18.07 -1.11 -20.41
CA GLN A 90 -18.58 0.08 -19.71
C GLN A 90 -17.61 1.26 -19.71
N TYR A 91 -16.30 1.00 -19.79
CA TYR A 91 -15.26 2.04 -19.64
C TYR A 91 -14.61 2.30 -21.00
N LYS A 92 -15.19 3.20 -21.80
CA LYS A 92 -14.80 3.43 -23.22
C LYS A 92 -13.48 4.21 -23.39
N ASN A 93 -13.10 4.99 -22.38
CA ASN A 93 -12.00 5.94 -22.47
C ASN A 93 -10.98 5.71 -21.35
N LEU A 94 -10.66 4.44 -21.06
CA LEU A 94 -9.59 4.13 -20.11
C LEU A 94 -8.26 4.68 -20.63
N ASP A 95 -7.57 5.41 -19.77
CA ASP A 95 -6.23 5.93 -20.05
C ASP A 95 -5.16 4.98 -19.51
N LYS A 96 -5.47 4.26 -18.43
CA LYS A 96 -4.49 3.41 -17.73
C LYS A 96 -5.15 2.30 -16.93
N ILE A 97 -4.41 1.22 -16.73
CA ILE A 97 -4.74 0.21 -15.73
C ILE A 97 -3.76 0.36 -14.57
N PHE A 98 -4.26 0.36 -13.36
CA PHE A 98 -3.45 0.34 -12.15
C PHE A 98 -3.68 -0.95 -11.38
N ILE A 99 -2.63 -1.74 -11.20
CA ILE A 99 -2.62 -2.96 -10.40
C ILE A 99 -2.10 -2.59 -9.00
N ASN A 100 -2.97 -2.64 -8.01
CA ASN A 100 -2.69 -2.19 -6.66
C ASN A 100 -2.13 -3.31 -5.76
N GLY A 101 -1.12 -4.01 -6.23
CA GLY A 101 -0.38 -5.01 -5.48
C GLY A 101 -1.01 -6.41 -5.46
N ASP A 102 -0.24 -7.35 -4.97
CA ASP A 102 -0.58 -8.77 -4.86
C ASP A 102 -1.09 -9.37 -6.19
N TRP A 103 -0.40 -9.03 -7.27
CA TRP A 103 -0.64 -9.63 -8.59
C TRP A 103 -0.16 -11.07 -8.66
N PHE A 104 1.03 -11.31 -8.08
CA PHE A 104 1.61 -12.63 -7.88
C PHE A 104 1.36 -13.11 -6.45
N ASP A 105 1.36 -14.41 -6.20
CA ASP A 105 1.26 -14.96 -4.84
C ASP A 105 2.64 -15.21 -4.21
N PHE A 106 3.57 -15.72 -4.97
CA PHE A 106 4.91 -16.11 -4.53
C PHE A 106 4.93 -17.03 -3.30
N TYR A 107 4.02 -18.00 -3.25
CA TYR A 107 3.98 -18.99 -2.17
C TYR A 107 5.33 -19.65 -1.94
N GLN A 108 6.04 -20.05 -3.03
CA GLN A 108 7.34 -20.71 -2.92
C GLN A 108 8.44 -19.81 -2.34
N ALA A 109 8.28 -18.49 -2.40
CA ALA A 109 9.17 -17.51 -1.79
C ALA A 109 8.71 -17.05 -0.40
N SER A 110 7.55 -17.48 0.09
CA SER A 110 7.03 -17.12 1.41
C SER A 110 7.79 -17.79 2.56
N ASP A 111 7.49 -17.46 3.81
CA ASP A 111 8.04 -18.11 5.00
C ASP A 111 7.25 -19.36 5.43
N TYR A 112 6.17 -19.72 4.74
CA TYR A 112 5.37 -20.91 5.04
C TYR A 112 6.06 -22.20 4.60
N MET A 113 5.60 -23.35 5.13
CA MET A 113 6.04 -24.66 4.66
C MET A 113 5.74 -24.81 3.17
N LYS A 114 6.69 -25.36 2.43
CA LYS A 114 6.61 -25.48 0.96
C LYS A 114 6.04 -26.83 0.54
N ASP A 115 5.04 -26.79 -0.33
CA ASP A 115 4.63 -27.97 -1.07
C ASP A 115 5.31 -27.95 -2.45
N PRO A 116 6.22 -28.91 -2.73
CA PRO A 116 6.97 -28.93 -3.98
C PRO A 116 6.11 -29.26 -5.21
N ARG A 117 4.85 -29.66 -5.01
CA ARG A 117 3.88 -29.94 -6.09
C ARG A 117 3.23 -28.66 -6.65
N LEU A 118 3.32 -27.55 -5.91
CA LEU A 118 2.75 -26.27 -6.32
C LEU A 118 3.65 -25.59 -7.37
N MET A 119 3.08 -24.60 -8.05
CA MET A 119 3.73 -23.89 -9.15
C MET A 119 5.09 -23.32 -8.74
N ARG A 120 6.07 -23.44 -9.64
CA ARG A 120 7.41 -22.87 -9.43
C ARG A 120 7.37 -21.36 -9.66
N VAL A 121 8.22 -20.63 -8.98
CA VAL A 121 8.36 -19.16 -9.10
C VAL A 121 8.55 -18.71 -10.56
N LYS A 122 9.32 -19.48 -11.36
CA LYS A 122 9.51 -19.16 -12.79
C LYS A 122 8.19 -19.21 -13.56
N ASP A 123 7.42 -20.28 -13.39
CA ASP A 123 6.17 -20.50 -14.13
C ASP A 123 5.09 -19.48 -13.66
N GLU A 124 5.12 -19.11 -12.40
CA GLU A 124 4.29 -18.05 -11.83
C GLU A 124 4.63 -16.68 -12.43
N LEU A 125 5.91 -16.32 -12.52
CA LEU A 125 6.36 -15.10 -13.18
C LEU A 125 5.94 -15.07 -14.65
N ASP A 126 6.15 -16.17 -15.38
CA ASP A 126 5.80 -16.23 -16.79
C ASP A 126 4.28 -16.04 -16.97
N GLY A 127 3.44 -16.80 -16.27
CA GLY A 127 1.99 -16.71 -16.40
C GLY A 127 1.39 -15.41 -15.90
N GLY A 128 1.89 -14.86 -14.78
CA GLY A 128 1.43 -13.57 -14.28
C GLY A 128 1.79 -12.40 -15.21
N CYS A 129 2.97 -12.46 -15.85
CA CYS A 129 3.36 -11.48 -16.88
C CYS A 129 2.53 -11.64 -18.16
N ASP A 130 2.16 -12.87 -18.55
CA ASP A 130 1.28 -13.09 -19.70
C ASP A 130 -0.11 -12.49 -19.49
N LEU A 131 -0.65 -12.53 -18.25
CA LEU A 131 -1.90 -11.84 -17.92
C LEU A 131 -1.76 -10.30 -18.01
N ILE A 132 -0.60 -9.75 -17.64
CA ILE A 132 -0.33 -8.30 -17.81
C ILE A 132 -0.35 -7.93 -19.30
N LYS A 133 0.36 -8.68 -20.13
CA LYS A 133 0.37 -8.46 -21.59
C LYS A 133 -1.02 -8.59 -22.19
N MET A 134 -1.78 -9.61 -21.77
CA MET A 134 -3.16 -9.77 -22.21
C MET A 134 -4.04 -8.55 -21.87
N LEU A 135 -3.86 -7.95 -20.69
CA LEU A 135 -4.57 -6.71 -20.34
C LEU A 135 -4.13 -5.54 -21.21
N GLN A 136 -2.83 -5.41 -21.52
CA GLN A 136 -2.33 -4.37 -22.44
C GLN A 136 -2.92 -4.51 -23.83
N ASP A 137 -2.93 -5.74 -24.36
CA ASP A 137 -3.50 -6.05 -25.69
C ASP A 137 -5.01 -5.78 -25.74
N GLU A 138 -5.73 -6.18 -24.67
CA GLU A 138 -7.18 -6.03 -24.63
C GLU A 138 -7.62 -4.57 -24.55
N PHE A 139 -6.92 -3.73 -23.78
CA PHE A 139 -7.32 -2.35 -23.54
C PHE A 139 -6.53 -1.33 -24.36
N GLY A 140 -5.36 -1.66 -24.84
CA GLY A 140 -4.47 -0.76 -25.58
C GLY A 140 -3.92 0.37 -24.73
N VAL A 141 -3.70 0.15 -23.43
CA VAL A 141 -3.23 1.16 -22.48
C VAL A 141 -2.04 0.65 -21.63
N ASP A 142 -1.23 1.58 -21.17
CA ASP A 142 -0.15 1.26 -20.23
C ASP A 142 -0.68 0.79 -18.87
N ILE A 143 0.14 0.00 -18.19
CA ILE A 143 -0.14 -0.53 -16.86
C ILE A 143 0.85 0.04 -15.85
N VAL A 144 0.34 0.41 -14.67
CA VAL A 144 1.15 0.68 -13.49
C VAL A 144 0.92 -0.47 -12.50
N LEU A 145 1.97 -1.18 -12.14
CA LEU A 145 1.96 -2.23 -11.13
C LEU A 145 2.62 -1.72 -9.86
N LYS A 146 1.86 -1.59 -8.78
CA LYS A 146 2.40 -1.37 -7.44
C LYS A 146 2.70 -2.72 -6.79
N PHE A 147 3.82 -2.84 -6.12
CA PHE A 147 4.13 -4.03 -5.32
C PHE A 147 3.32 -4.04 -4.03
N GLY A 148 2.71 -5.19 -3.73
CA GLY A 148 2.10 -5.53 -2.45
C GLY A 148 3.04 -6.38 -1.58
N ASN A 149 2.50 -6.94 -0.51
CA ASN A 149 3.30 -7.78 0.39
C ASN A 149 3.66 -9.14 -0.22
N HIS A 150 2.94 -9.61 -1.23
CA HIS A 150 3.26 -10.85 -1.92
C HIS A 150 4.45 -10.67 -2.85
N GLU A 151 4.56 -9.57 -3.58
CA GLU A 151 5.75 -9.24 -4.35
C GLU A 151 6.98 -9.08 -3.45
N GLU A 152 6.82 -8.50 -2.25
CA GLU A 152 7.90 -8.39 -1.27
C GLU A 152 8.42 -9.77 -0.79
N ARG A 153 7.63 -10.85 -0.88
CA ARG A 153 8.10 -12.22 -0.55
C ARG A 153 9.29 -12.64 -1.39
N PHE A 154 9.28 -12.31 -2.68
CA PHE A 154 10.38 -12.64 -3.59
C PHE A 154 11.66 -11.93 -3.15
N ASP A 155 11.63 -10.61 -2.97
CA ASP A 155 12.80 -9.83 -2.53
C ASP A 155 13.28 -10.27 -1.14
N ASN A 156 12.38 -10.52 -0.21
CA ASN A 156 12.70 -11.02 1.13
C ASN A 156 13.34 -12.42 1.08
N TYR A 157 12.89 -13.29 0.17
CA TYR A 157 13.48 -14.61 -0.01
C TYR A 157 14.94 -14.51 -0.48
N ILE A 158 15.21 -13.66 -1.47
CA ILE A 158 16.57 -13.40 -1.96
C ILE A 158 17.43 -12.85 -0.79
N LEU A 159 16.96 -11.83 -0.07
CA LEU A 159 17.69 -11.27 1.06
C LEU A 159 18.02 -12.30 2.16
N LYS A 160 17.10 -13.22 2.44
CA LYS A 160 17.29 -14.25 3.48
C LYS A 160 18.18 -15.41 3.04
N ARG A 161 18.21 -15.75 1.76
CA ARG A 161 18.87 -16.95 1.24
C ARG A 161 20.13 -16.70 0.44
N ALA A 162 20.23 -15.54 -0.19
CA ALA A 162 21.31 -15.15 -1.08
C ALA A 162 21.46 -13.62 -1.08
N GLY A 163 21.58 -13.01 0.11
CA GLY A 163 21.62 -11.55 0.27
C GLY A 163 22.73 -10.85 -0.52
N GLU A 164 23.84 -11.54 -0.76
CA GLU A 164 24.95 -11.07 -1.59
C GLU A 164 24.58 -10.92 -3.07
N MET A 165 23.47 -11.54 -3.52
CA MET A 165 22.96 -11.39 -4.88
C MET A 165 22.07 -10.16 -5.07
N LYS A 166 21.72 -9.46 -3.99
CA LYS A 166 20.90 -8.25 -4.07
C LYS A 166 21.63 -7.15 -4.85
N GLY A 167 20.92 -6.50 -5.77
CA GLY A 167 21.48 -5.52 -6.70
C GLY A 167 21.91 -6.10 -8.04
N ILE A 168 21.95 -7.43 -8.21
CA ILE A 168 22.12 -8.08 -9.51
C ILE A 168 20.73 -8.14 -10.18
N PRO A 169 20.54 -7.56 -11.39
CA PRO A 169 19.22 -7.44 -12.02
C PRO A 169 18.48 -8.76 -12.18
N GLU A 170 19.19 -9.87 -12.36
CA GLU A 170 18.62 -11.21 -12.50
C GLU A 170 17.90 -11.70 -11.24
N PHE A 171 18.24 -11.16 -10.09
CA PHE A 171 17.66 -11.46 -8.78
C PHE A 171 16.73 -10.36 -8.25
N GLU A 172 16.48 -9.31 -9.03
CA GLU A 172 15.53 -8.26 -8.71
C GLU A 172 14.20 -8.55 -9.38
N LEU A 173 13.12 -8.66 -8.57
CA LEU A 173 11.78 -8.96 -9.09
C LEU A 173 11.34 -7.98 -10.18
N GLN A 174 11.57 -6.68 -9.95
CA GLN A 174 11.26 -5.65 -10.94
C GLN A 174 11.90 -5.93 -12.30
N ALA A 175 13.19 -6.25 -12.32
CA ALA A 175 13.90 -6.55 -13.56
C ALA A 175 13.39 -7.83 -14.22
N CYS A 176 13.05 -8.85 -13.42
CA CYS A 176 12.47 -10.10 -13.91
C CYS A 176 11.12 -9.89 -14.62
N ILE A 177 10.26 -9.01 -14.08
CA ILE A 177 8.96 -8.67 -14.66
C ILE A 177 9.15 -7.82 -15.92
N LEU A 178 9.94 -6.74 -15.85
CA LEU A 178 10.13 -5.82 -16.99
C LEU A 178 10.74 -6.50 -18.22
N ARG A 179 11.62 -7.50 -18.03
CA ARG A 179 12.16 -8.30 -19.14
C ARG A 179 11.11 -9.18 -19.83
N ARG A 180 10.00 -9.50 -19.16
CA ARG A 180 8.93 -10.35 -19.70
C ARG A 180 7.82 -9.56 -20.36
N VAL A 181 7.52 -8.38 -19.80
CA VAL A 181 6.43 -7.52 -20.33
C VAL A 181 6.92 -6.55 -21.38
N GLU A 182 8.23 -6.20 -21.33
CA GLU A 182 8.94 -5.30 -22.24
C GLU A 182 8.44 -3.85 -22.11
N ASP A 183 7.41 -3.45 -22.86
CA ASP A 183 6.93 -2.07 -22.93
C ASP A 183 5.59 -1.85 -22.20
N GLY A 184 5.25 -0.59 -21.94
CA GLY A 184 3.94 -0.19 -21.41
C GLY A 184 3.70 -0.56 -19.94
N LEU A 185 4.73 -0.99 -19.19
CA LEU A 185 4.63 -1.31 -17.76
C LEU A 185 5.54 -0.41 -16.93
N THR A 186 4.95 0.21 -15.92
CA THR A 186 5.68 0.92 -14.85
C THR A 186 5.51 0.19 -13.53
N ILE A 187 6.59 0.01 -12.78
CA ILE A 187 6.55 -0.65 -11.47
C ILE A 187 6.79 0.37 -10.35
N VAL A 188 5.93 0.36 -9.35
CA VAL A 188 6.03 1.15 -8.12
C VAL A 188 6.32 0.23 -6.94
N LYS A 189 7.50 0.32 -6.37
CA LYS A 189 7.99 -0.48 -5.23
C LYS A 189 8.22 0.37 -3.98
N ASP A 190 8.89 -0.19 -2.99
CA ASP A 190 9.38 0.50 -1.78
C ASP A 190 8.24 1.13 -0.94
N LYS A 191 7.05 0.52 -0.96
CA LYS A 191 5.86 0.98 -0.22
C LYS A 191 5.42 2.41 -0.56
N ARG A 192 5.85 2.93 -1.71
CA ARG A 192 5.47 4.27 -2.14
C ARG A 192 3.95 4.39 -2.26
N ILE A 193 3.40 5.47 -1.74
CA ILE A 193 2.00 5.84 -1.97
C ILE A 193 1.83 6.22 -3.44
N VAL A 194 0.76 5.74 -4.07
CA VAL A 194 0.36 6.18 -5.41
C VAL A 194 -0.68 7.28 -5.27
N LYS A 195 -0.52 8.38 -6.03
CA LYS A 195 -1.50 9.46 -6.11
C LYS A 195 -2.25 9.41 -7.44
N ILE A 196 -3.58 9.44 -7.35
CA ILE A 196 -4.51 9.55 -8.46
C ILE A 196 -5.36 10.80 -8.20
N GLY A 197 -4.94 11.94 -8.77
CA GLY A 197 -5.49 13.22 -8.35
C GLY A 197 -5.32 13.44 -6.83
N ASN A 198 -6.42 13.74 -6.15
CA ASN A 198 -6.45 13.93 -4.69
C ASN A 198 -6.64 12.61 -3.90
N LEU A 199 -6.76 11.48 -4.58
CA LEU A 199 -6.84 10.16 -3.95
C LEU A 199 -5.45 9.60 -3.67
N ASN A 200 -5.18 9.19 -2.43
CA ASN A 200 -3.99 8.43 -2.07
C ASN A 200 -4.31 6.94 -2.15
N VAL A 201 -3.47 6.18 -2.84
CA VAL A 201 -3.66 4.73 -2.99
C VAL A 201 -2.45 4.01 -2.42
N LEU A 202 -2.73 3.02 -1.60
CA LEU A 202 -1.76 2.11 -1.00
C LEU A 202 -2.27 0.68 -1.17
N HIS A 203 -1.38 -0.30 -1.09
CA HIS A 203 -1.86 -1.68 -1.15
C HIS A 203 -2.64 -2.02 0.13
N GLY A 204 -2.12 -1.66 1.30
CA GLY A 204 -2.76 -1.90 2.60
C GLY A 204 -1.79 -2.41 3.66
N HIS A 205 -0.78 -3.17 3.26
CA HIS A 205 0.26 -3.71 4.14
C HIS A 205 1.24 -2.65 4.67
N GLU A 206 1.29 -1.46 4.08
CA GLU A 206 2.12 -0.34 4.53
C GLU A 206 1.73 0.13 5.92
N PHE A 207 0.46 0.00 6.26
CA PHE A 207 -0.04 0.24 7.61
C PHE A 207 -0.18 -1.07 8.38
N ARG A 208 0.20 -1.08 9.65
CA ARG A 208 -0.16 -2.19 10.54
C ARG A 208 -1.68 -2.28 10.66
N ARG A 209 -2.24 -3.49 10.57
CA ARG A 209 -3.69 -3.71 10.72
C ARG A 209 -4.14 -3.22 12.10
N GLY A 210 -5.10 -2.29 12.14
CA GLY A 210 -5.71 -1.79 13.36
C GLY A 210 -6.96 -2.58 13.74
N MET A 211 -7.47 -2.37 14.97
CA MET A 211 -8.66 -3.05 15.50
C MET A 211 -9.94 -2.85 14.65
N SER A 212 -10.07 -1.74 13.94
CA SER A 212 -11.25 -1.44 13.10
C SER A 212 -11.25 -2.21 11.76
N SER A 213 -10.12 -2.74 11.35
CA SER A 213 -9.93 -3.39 10.05
C SER A 213 -10.84 -4.61 9.82
N PRO A 214 -11.10 -5.49 10.81
CA PRO A 214 -11.93 -6.66 10.60
C PRO A 214 -13.42 -6.36 10.37
N VAL A 215 -13.90 -5.19 10.81
CA VAL A 215 -15.33 -4.82 10.74
C VAL A 215 -15.63 -4.02 9.47
N ASN A 216 -14.84 -2.97 9.24
CA ASN A 216 -14.93 -2.11 8.06
C ASN A 216 -13.52 -1.64 7.69
N PRO A 217 -12.87 -2.27 6.71
CA PRO A 217 -11.51 -1.91 6.31
C PRO A 217 -11.36 -0.46 5.86
N ALA A 218 -12.35 0.11 5.17
CA ALA A 218 -12.31 1.51 4.75
C ALA A 218 -12.31 2.46 5.96
N ARG A 219 -13.11 2.19 7.00
CA ARG A 219 -13.06 2.96 8.25
C ARG A 219 -11.72 2.80 8.96
N GLY A 220 -11.18 1.58 8.98
CA GLY A 220 -9.84 1.32 9.51
C GLY A 220 -8.75 2.06 8.75
N LEU A 221 -8.90 2.23 7.44
CA LEU A 221 -8.01 3.05 6.62
C LEU A 221 -8.11 4.53 7.01
N TRP A 222 -9.33 5.06 7.16
CA TRP A 222 -9.55 6.45 7.58
C TRP A 222 -8.80 6.80 8.87
N THR A 223 -8.91 5.97 9.89
CA THR A 223 -8.27 6.23 11.20
C THR A 223 -6.74 6.32 11.14
N ARG A 224 -6.13 5.87 10.05
CA ARG A 224 -4.67 5.87 9.84
C ARG A 224 -4.24 6.90 8.80
N ALA A 225 -4.98 7.04 7.72
CA ALA A 225 -4.63 7.91 6.61
C ALA A 225 -5.05 9.37 6.84
N MET A 226 -6.13 9.64 7.59
CA MET A 226 -6.68 10.97 7.86
C MET A 226 -6.91 11.82 6.59
N THR A 227 -7.12 11.16 5.46
CA THR A 227 -7.33 11.76 4.13
C THR A 227 -8.08 10.78 3.24
N SER A 228 -8.52 11.24 2.06
CA SER A 228 -9.11 10.33 1.08
C SER A 228 -8.09 9.32 0.59
N ALA A 229 -8.45 8.03 0.71
CA ALA A 229 -7.54 6.94 0.39
C ALA A 229 -8.27 5.68 -0.08
N LEU A 230 -7.53 4.82 -0.81
CA LEU A 230 -7.96 3.49 -1.24
C LEU A 230 -6.92 2.45 -0.86
N GLN A 231 -7.36 1.28 -0.42
CA GLN A 231 -6.49 0.11 -0.17
C GLN A 231 -7.06 -1.17 -0.79
N GLY A 232 -6.17 -2.15 -1.04
CA GLY A 232 -6.45 -3.58 -1.27
C GLY A 232 -6.20 -4.41 0.00
N ASP A 233 -5.42 -5.51 -0.12
CA ASP A 233 -4.89 -6.40 0.96
C ASP A 233 -5.96 -7.04 1.88
N CYS A 234 -7.05 -6.35 2.15
CA CYS A 234 -8.10 -6.83 3.03
C CYS A 234 -9.11 -7.74 2.34
N HIS A 235 -9.17 -7.74 1.02
CA HIS A 235 -10.12 -8.50 0.18
C HIS A 235 -11.60 -8.23 0.50
N GLN A 236 -11.89 -7.16 1.23
CA GLN A 236 -13.24 -6.82 1.69
C GLN A 236 -13.62 -5.44 1.14
N PRO A 237 -14.50 -5.35 0.13
CA PRO A 237 -14.94 -4.07 -0.39
C PRO A 237 -15.76 -3.33 0.66
N SER A 238 -15.40 -2.08 0.88
CA SER A 238 -16.14 -1.18 1.76
C SER A 238 -15.85 0.28 1.39
N THR A 239 -16.73 1.17 1.86
CA THR A 239 -16.60 2.61 1.72
C THR A 239 -16.92 3.28 3.06
N HIS A 240 -16.19 4.32 3.40
CA HIS A 240 -16.42 5.11 4.59
C HIS A 240 -16.28 6.59 4.27
N TYR A 241 -17.28 7.37 4.70
CA TYR A 241 -17.29 8.83 4.59
C TYR A 241 -17.06 9.45 5.96
N GLU A 242 -16.20 10.46 6.01
CA GLU A 242 -15.94 11.22 7.23
C GLU A 242 -16.02 12.72 6.95
N LYS A 243 -16.70 13.44 7.83
CA LYS A 243 -16.73 14.89 7.82
C LYS A 243 -15.97 15.41 9.03
N THR A 244 -14.90 16.15 8.77
CA THR A 244 -14.09 16.77 9.82
C THR A 244 -14.75 18.02 10.38
N LEU A 245 -14.28 18.49 11.54
CA LEU A 245 -14.85 19.67 12.23
C LEU A 245 -14.74 20.96 11.39
N ASP A 246 -13.76 21.06 10.50
CA ASP A 246 -13.60 22.19 9.57
C ASP A 246 -14.48 22.07 8.31
N GLY A 247 -15.37 21.07 8.29
CA GLY A 247 -16.36 20.88 7.24
C GLY A 247 -15.89 20.13 5.99
N ARG A 248 -14.61 19.71 5.93
CA ARG A 248 -14.11 18.90 4.80
C ARG A 248 -14.69 17.51 4.85
N ILE A 249 -14.97 16.95 3.67
CA ILE A 249 -15.45 15.57 3.52
C ILE A 249 -14.32 14.76 2.90
N TYR A 250 -13.99 13.65 3.55
CA TYR A 250 -13.05 12.67 3.07
C TYR A 250 -13.76 11.33 2.83
N VAL A 251 -13.25 10.55 1.91
CA VAL A 251 -13.78 9.22 1.63
C VAL A 251 -12.64 8.22 1.55
N THR A 252 -12.82 7.08 2.20
CA THR A 252 -11.87 5.98 2.11
C THR A 252 -12.54 4.73 1.56
N TYR A 253 -11.76 3.92 0.86
CA TYR A 253 -12.23 2.73 0.18
C TYR A 253 -11.32 1.53 0.48
N SER A 254 -11.92 0.36 0.54
CA SER A 254 -11.23 -0.92 0.43
C SER A 254 -11.82 -1.68 -0.75
N THR A 255 -10.98 -2.18 -1.64
CA THR A 255 -11.44 -3.00 -2.78
C THR A 255 -11.67 -4.45 -2.38
N GLY A 256 -12.43 -5.16 -3.21
CA GLY A 256 -12.41 -6.62 -3.23
C GLY A 256 -11.16 -7.15 -3.91
N CYS A 257 -11.02 -8.47 -3.94
CA CYS A 257 -9.93 -9.18 -4.57
C CYS A 257 -10.37 -9.84 -5.90
N LEU A 258 -9.39 -10.39 -6.62
CA LEU A 258 -9.62 -11.24 -7.79
C LEU A 258 -9.05 -12.65 -7.59
N CYS A 259 -8.56 -12.96 -6.39
CA CYS A 259 -8.12 -14.29 -6.00
C CYS A 259 -9.29 -15.19 -5.58
N GLN A 260 -9.02 -16.49 -5.43
CA GLN A 260 -9.99 -17.44 -4.91
C GLN A 260 -10.44 -17.07 -3.50
N LEU A 261 -11.75 -17.08 -3.23
CA LEU A 261 -12.31 -16.70 -1.93
C LEU A 261 -12.14 -17.79 -0.86
N ASN A 262 -11.92 -19.04 -1.26
CA ASN A 262 -11.83 -20.21 -0.37
C ASN A 262 -10.36 -20.60 -0.12
N ALA A 263 -9.59 -19.70 0.48
CA ALA A 263 -8.22 -20.00 0.84
C ALA A 263 -8.15 -21.01 1.98
N THR A 264 -7.33 -22.07 1.84
CA THR A 264 -7.19 -23.14 2.83
C THR A 264 -6.70 -22.65 4.18
N TYR A 265 -5.89 -21.60 4.20
CA TYR A 265 -5.37 -20.96 5.43
C TYR A 265 -6.37 -20.01 6.10
N MET A 266 -7.46 -19.63 5.42
CA MET A 266 -8.51 -18.76 5.95
C MET A 266 -9.90 -19.17 5.42
N PRO A 267 -10.39 -20.35 5.81
CA PRO A 267 -11.63 -20.94 5.25
C PRO A 267 -12.89 -20.14 5.63
N TYR A 268 -12.87 -19.41 6.74
CA TYR A 268 -13.94 -18.54 7.18
C TYR A 268 -13.49 -17.08 7.09
N ASN A 269 -13.75 -16.45 5.95
CA ASN A 269 -13.38 -15.07 5.68
C ASN A 269 -14.60 -14.26 5.23
N LYS A 270 -14.40 -12.94 5.05
CA LYS A 270 -15.40 -12.01 4.52
C LYS A 270 -14.99 -11.46 3.16
N TRP A 271 -14.20 -12.21 2.43
CA TRP A 271 -13.68 -11.80 1.13
C TRP A 271 -14.77 -11.75 0.08
N LEU A 272 -14.69 -10.77 -0.78
CA LEU A 272 -15.56 -10.61 -1.94
C LEU A 272 -14.72 -10.22 -3.15
N HIS A 273 -15.15 -10.70 -4.31
CA HIS A 273 -14.55 -10.25 -5.57
C HIS A 273 -14.93 -8.79 -5.87
N GLY A 274 -13.96 -8.05 -6.38
CA GLY A 274 -14.22 -6.67 -6.75
C GLY A 274 -13.03 -6.00 -7.43
N PHE A 275 -13.30 -4.83 -7.96
CA PHE A 275 -12.34 -3.95 -8.62
C PHE A 275 -12.85 -2.51 -8.53
N ALA A 276 -12.05 -1.53 -8.93
CA ALA A 276 -12.50 -0.15 -8.91
C ALA A 276 -12.22 0.58 -10.23
N ARG A 277 -12.92 1.68 -10.45
CA ARG A 277 -12.62 2.67 -11.48
C ARG A 277 -12.48 4.03 -10.84
N CYS A 278 -11.43 4.75 -11.15
CA CYS A 278 -11.22 6.12 -10.70
C CYS A 278 -11.19 7.06 -11.89
N GLN A 279 -12.03 8.09 -11.84
CA GLN A 279 -12.02 9.20 -12.82
C GLN A 279 -11.53 10.45 -12.11
N VAL A 280 -10.67 11.22 -12.78
CA VAL A 280 -10.00 12.39 -12.20
C VAL A 280 -10.25 13.62 -13.08
N GLU A 281 -10.66 14.70 -12.45
CA GLU A 281 -10.80 16.00 -13.10
C GLU A 281 -9.49 16.79 -13.12
N THR A 282 -9.43 17.83 -13.90
CA THR A 282 -8.26 18.74 -13.97
C THR A 282 -7.95 19.44 -12.65
N SER A 283 -8.95 19.59 -11.78
CA SER A 283 -8.81 20.10 -10.40
C SER A 283 -8.09 19.13 -9.47
N GLY A 284 -7.96 17.86 -9.87
CA GLY A 284 -7.52 16.76 -9.03
C GLY A 284 -8.67 16.10 -8.24
N GLU A 285 -9.89 16.61 -8.33
CA GLU A 285 -11.07 15.94 -7.78
C GLU A 285 -11.28 14.60 -8.49
N PHE A 286 -11.76 13.62 -7.74
CA PHE A 286 -11.91 12.26 -8.25
C PHE A 286 -13.28 11.69 -7.97
N TRP A 287 -13.70 10.77 -8.82
CA TRP A 287 -14.89 9.96 -8.67
C TRP A 287 -14.50 8.50 -8.73
N LEU A 288 -14.74 7.75 -7.66
CA LEU A 288 -14.38 6.33 -7.57
C LEU A 288 -15.62 5.45 -7.50
N GLN A 289 -15.65 4.45 -8.36
CA GLN A 289 -16.63 3.38 -8.39
C GLN A 289 -15.98 2.12 -7.82
N ASN A 290 -16.31 1.77 -6.58
CA ASN A 290 -15.86 0.53 -5.95
C ASN A 290 -16.85 -0.58 -6.29
N ARG A 291 -16.49 -1.50 -7.18
CA ARG A 291 -17.36 -2.52 -7.77
C ARG A 291 -17.20 -3.86 -7.05
N ILE A 292 -18.32 -4.54 -6.85
CA ILE A 292 -18.39 -5.89 -6.28
C ILE A 292 -18.86 -6.85 -7.36
N ILE A 293 -18.25 -8.04 -7.42
CA ILE A 293 -18.67 -9.12 -8.30
C ILE A 293 -19.30 -10.20 -7.43
N THR A 294 -20.56 -10.51 -7.68
CA THR A 294 -21.26 -11.60 -7.02
C THR A 294 -22.29 -12.25 -7.96
N ASN A 295 -22.42 -13.57 -7.88
CA ASN A 295 -23.34 -14.35 -8.73
C ASN A 295 -23.17 -14.03 -10.23
N GLY A 296 -21.95 -13.84 -10.70
CA GLY A 296 -21.66 -13.56 -12.11
C GLY A 296 -22.05 -12.15 -12.58
N LYS A 297 -22.36 -11.23 -11.68
CA LYS A 297 -22.77 -9.85 -11.97
C LYS A 297 -21.92 -8.84 -11.24
N VAL A 298 -21.80 -7.65 -11.83
CA VAL A 298 -21.08 -6.49 -11.25
C VAL A 298 -22.11 -5.51 -10.69
N PHE A 299 -21.87 -5.06 -9.45
CA PHE A 299 -22.72 -4.09 -8.74
C PHE A 299 -21.92 -2.83 -8.38
#